data_4b05f9a94f7b193faaa236a91c3559ee
#
_entry.id   4b05f9a94f7b193faaa236a91c3559ee
#
_cell.length_a   1.000
_cell.length_b   1.000
_cell.length_c   1.000
_cell.angle_alpha   90.00
_cell.angle_beta   90.00
_cell.angle_gamma   90.00
#
_symmetry.space_group_name_H-M   'P 1'
#
loop_
_entity.id
_entity.type
_entity.pdbx_description
1 polymer ?
#
loop_
_entity_poly.entity_id
_entity_poly.type
_entity_poly.pdbx_seq_one_letter_code
_entity_poly.pdbx_strand_id
1 'polypeptide(L)'
;MLIGAHSIIYSKNPDADRTFLRDVLALPNVDVGGGWLIFGLPPAEVAVHPADENDRHEFYLMCDDVEAFVAEMNGEGIRCGPIQNQGWGLLTQLTLPGGGTLGVYQPRHARPPQIALRRASRRKAASASKRRSAKRASRSAGRGKRPSE
;
A
#
# COMPACT_ATOMS: atom_id res chain seq x y z
N MET A 1 -13.47 -13.47 1.49
CA MET A 1 -13.14 -12.40 0.48
C MET A 1 -11.71 -11.91 0.72
N LEU A 2 -10.90 -11.72 -0.34
CA LEU A 2 -9.57 -11.09 -0.21
C LEU A 2 -9.73 -9.60 0.04
N ILE A 3 -9.00 -9.03 1.02
CA ILE A 3 -9.11 -7.63 1.44
C ILE A 3 -7.84 -6.82 1.21
N GLY A 4 -6.77 -7.46 0.75
CA GLY A 4 -5.51 -6.80 0.43
C GLY A 4 -4.35 -7.77 0.33
N ALA A 5 -3.14 -7.22 0.25
CA ALA A 5 -1.90 -7.95 0.25
C ALA A 5 -0.92 -7.33 1.26
N HIS A 6 -0.02 -8.13 1.79
CA HIS A 6 1.02 -7.70 2.72
C HIS A 6 2.37 -8.20 2.20
N SER A 7 3.30 -7.26 2.02
CA SER A 7 4.68 -7.56 1.62
C SER A 7 5.63 -7.27 2.76
N ILE A 8 6.67 -8.08 2.91
CA ILE A 8 7.68 -7.93 3.96
C ILE A 8 9.05 -7.70 3.32
N ILE A 9 9.75 -6.68 3.79
CA ILE A 9 11.13 -6.39 3.46
C ILE A 9 11.98 -6.82 4.64
N TYR A 10 12.87 -7.78 4.44
CA TYR A 10 13.87 -8.15 5.45
C TYR A 10 15.07 -7.21 5.35
N SER A 11 15.54 -6.68 6.48
CA SER A 11 16.59 -5.68 6.53
C SER A 11 17.53 -5.90 7.69
N LYS A 12 18.81 -5.65 7.46
CA LYS A 12 19.84 -5.62 8.52
C LYS A 12 19.77 -4.36 9.39
N ASN A 13 19.09 -3.30 8.88
CA ASN A 13 18.86 -2.07 9.64
C ASN A 13 17.39 -1.61 9.50
N PRO A 14 16.45 -2.36 10.11
CA PRO A 14 15.03 -2.11 9.92
C PRO A 14 14.57 -0.72 10.41
N ASP A 15 15.25 -0.15 11.40
CA ASP A 15 14.90 1.18 11.94
C ASP A 15 15.23 2.30 10.95
N ALA A 16 16.35 2.19 10.25
CA ALA A 16 16.72 3.13 9.20
C ALA A 16 15.72 3.04 8.01
N ASP A 17 15.37 1.82 7.59
CA ASP A 17 14.43 1.60 6.50
C ASP A 17 13.02 2.07 6.88
N ARG A 18 12.57 1.82 8.10
CA ARG A 18 11.28 2.34 8.61
C ARG A 18 11.26 3.88 8.62
N THR A 19 12.35 4.51 9.05
CA THR A 19 12.51 5.97 9.02
C THR A 19 12.45 6.51 7.61
N PHE A 20 13.14 5.88 6.67
CA PHE A 20 13.08 6.23 5.25
C PHE A 20 11.67 6.14 4.67
N LEU A 21 10.96 5.04 4.92
CA LEU A 21 9.59 4.84 4.45
C LEU A 21 8.62 5.88 5.03
N ARG A 22 8.81 6.25 6.30
CA ARG A 22 7.96 7.23 6.98
C ARG A 22 8.29 8.68 6.58
N ASP A 23 9.55 9.09 6.61
CA ASP A 23 9.95 10.49 6.56
C ASP A 23 10.31 10.94 5.14
N VAL A 24 10.91 10.06 4.32
CA VAL A 24 11.30 10.38 2.95
C VAL A 24 10.17 10.05 1.97
N LEU A 25 9.63 8.82 2.04
CA LEU A 25 8.52 8.40 1.16
C LEU A 25 7.16 8.87 1.69
N ALA A 26 7.10 9.38 2.91
CA ALA A 26 5.89 9.88 3.57
C ALA A 26 4.71 8.88 3.53
N LEU A 27 5.01 7.59 3.70
CA LEU A 27 3.98 6.55 3.71
C LEU A 27 3.20 6.61 5.03
N PRO A 28 1.87 6.58 4.98
CA PRO A 28 1.05 6.44 6.18
C PRO A 28 1.40 5.13 6.87
N ASN A 29 1.47 5.15 8.20
CA ASN A 29 1.86 3.98 8.97
C ASN A 29 1.07 3.86 10.26
N VAL A 30 1.15 2.68 10.87
CA VAL A 30 0.64 2.39 12.21
C VAL A 30 1.71 1.63 12.98
N ASP A 31 1.95 2.02 14.23
CA ASP A 31 2.77 1.24 15.15
C ASP A 31 1.89 0.16 15.81
N VAL A 32 2.23 -1.10 15.58
CA VAL A 32 1.52 -2.25 16.18
C VAL A 32 2.18 -2.74 17.47
N GLY A 33 3.14 -1.99 17.98
CA GLY A 33 3.83 -2.18 19.25
C GLY A 33 5.34 -2.25 19.13
N GLY A 34 6.04 -1.59 20.05
CA GLY A 34 7.51 -1.64 20.16
C GLY A 34 8.29 -1.06 18.98
N GLY A 35 7.71 -0.11 18.23
CA GLY A 35 8.33 0.47 17.04
C GLY A 35 8.15 -0.38 15.77
N TRP A 36 7.26 -1.36 15.81
CA TRP A 36 6.95 -2.21 14.65
C TRP A 36 5.96 -1.51 13.73
N LEU A 37 6.47 -0.80 12.73
CA LEU A 37 5.65 -0.02 11.81
C LEU A 37 5.17 -0.87 10.63
N ILE A 38 3.86 -0.78 10.35
CA ILE A 38 3.24 -1.28 9.11
C ILE A 38 2.85 -0.08 8.26
N PHE A 39 3.28 -0.07 7.00
CA PHE A 39 3.09 1.04 6.08
C PHE A 39 1.96 0.75 5.09
N GLY A 40 1.12 1.77 4.85
CA GLY A 40 0.10 1.71 3.82
C GLY A 40 0.71 1.92 2.44
N LEU A 41 0.43 0.98 1.53
CA LEU A 41 0.69 1.10 0.11
C LEU A 41 -0.65 1.19 -0.63
N PRO A 42 -0.73 1.76 -1.85
CA PRO A 42 -1.97 1.76 -2.62
C PRO A 42 -2.07 0.46 -3.46
N PRO A 43 -3.03 -0.39 -3.23
CA PRO A 43 -3.90 -0.69 -2.11
C PRO A 43 -3.35 -1.82 -1.23
N ALA A 44 -2.08 -1.77 -0.85
CA ALA A 44 -1.35 -2.79 -0.11
C ALA A 44 -0.70 -2.21 1.15
N GLU A 45 -0.04 -3.06 1.91
CA GLU A 45 0.74 -2.74 3.10
C GLU A 45 2.17 -3.25 2.92
N VAL A 46 3.13 -2.61 3.58
CA VAL A 46 4.50 -3.11 3.69
C VAL A 46 4.94 -3.04 5.15
N ALA A 47 5.59 -4.08 5.63
CA ALA A 47 6.26 -4.11 6.91
C ALA A 47 7.75 -4.39 6.73
N VAL A 48 8.59 -3.83 7.60
CA VAL A 48 10.03 -4.10 7.60
C VAL A 48 10.37 -4.92 8.83
N HIS A 49 10.89 -6.10 8.62
CA HIS A 49 11.26 -7.04 9.66
C HIS A 49 12.80 -7.09 9.83
N PRO A 50 13.32 -7.31 11.05
CA PRO A 50 14.73 -7.58 11.24
C PRO A 50 15.14 -8.87 10.55
N ALA A 51 16.31 -8.88 9.92
CA ALA A 51 16.91 -10.05 9.30
C ALA A 51 18.44 -9.93 9.29
N ASP A 52 19.11 -11.07 9.19
CA ASP A 52 20.57 -11.12 9.05
C ASP A 52 21.04 -10.82 7.63
N GLU A 53 20.12 -10.93 6.64
CA GLU A 53 20.39 -10.71 5.23
C GLU A 53 19.39 -9.72 4.63
N ASN A 54 19.84 -8.92 3.65
CA ASN A 54 18.99 -8.02 2.87
C ASN A 54 18.37 -8.73 1.65
N ASP A 55 17.53 -8.01 0.92
CA ASP A 55 16.95 -8.39 -0.39
C ASP A 55 16.01 -9.61 -0.35
N ARG A 56 15.56 -10.02 0.81
CA ARG A 56 14.51 -11.00 0.96
C ARG A 56 13.17 -10.31 1.13
N HIS A 57 12.20 -10.66 0.26
CA HIS A 57 10.85 -10.13 0.29
C HIS A 57 9.86 -11.28 0.33
N GLU A 58 8.78 -11.12 1.09
CA GLU A 58 7.69 -12.07 1.17
C GLU A 58 6.38 -11.40 0.73
N PHE A 59 5.58 -12.15 0.00
CA PHE A 59 4.29 -11.69 -0.49
C PHE A 59 3.17 -12.55 0.09
N TYR A 60 2.18 -11.88 0.67
CA TYR A 60 0.98 -12.49 1.21
C TYR A 60 -0.26 -11.81 0.67
N LEU A 61 -1.32 -12.58 0.44
CA LEU A 61 -2.66 -12.02 0.29
C LEU A 61 -3.31 -11.89 1.67
N MET A 62 -4.24 -10.95 1.81
CA MET A 62 -5.02 -10.79 3.04
C MET A 62 -6.48 -11.15 2.81
N CYS A 63 -7.08 -11.84 3.78
CA CYS A 63 -8.51 -12.14 3.82
C CYS A 63 -9.13 -11.64 5.13
N ASP A 64 -10.43 -11.50 5.15
CA ASP A 64 -11.23 -11.12 6.32
C ASP A 64 -11.57 -12.33 7.23
N ASP A 65 -11.63 -13.54 6.64
CA ASP A 65 -11.91 -14.80 7.33
C ASP A 65 -11.11 -15.93 6.65
N VAL A 66 -10.10 -16.43 7.34
CA VAL A 66 -9.21 -17.44 6.79
C VAL A 66 -9.86 -18.83 6.73
N GLU A 67 -10.79 -19.15 7.66
CA GLU A 67 -11.49 -20.43 7.67
C GLU A 67 -12.48 -20.49 6.48
N ALA A 68 -13.25 -19.43 6.27
CA ALA A 68 -14.11 -19.30 5.10
C ALA A 68 -13.32 -19.34 3.79
N PHE A 69 -12.17 -18.66 3.74
CA PHE A 69 -11.27 -18.67 2.57
C PHE A 69 -10.77 -20.10 2.27
N VAL A 70 -10.32 -20.84 3.28
CA VAL A 70 -9.86 -22.24 3.11
C VAL A 70 -10.98 -23.14 2.63
N ALA A 71 -12.20 -22.97 3.17
CA ALA A 71 -13.37 -23.74 2.73
C ALA A 71 -13.71 -23.46 1.26
N GLU A 72 -13.67 -22.19 0.84
CA GLU A 72 -13.89 -21.78 -0.56
C GLU A 72 -12.84 -22.40 -1.49
N MET A 73 -11.56 -22.30 -1.15
CA MET A 73 -10.47 -22.85 -1.96
C MET A 73 -10.55 -24.37 -2.07
N ASN A 74 -10.85 -25.07 -0.98
CA ASN A 74 -11.05 -26.52 -1.00
C ASN A 74 -12.24 -26.92 -1.88
N GLY A 75 -13.31 -26.11 -1.90
CA GLY A 75 -14.46 -26.30 -2.81
C GLY A 75 -14.06 -26.18 -4.28
N GLU A 76 -13.09 -25.35 -4.62
CA GLU A 76 -12.50 -25.19 -5.95
C GLU A 76 -11.38 -26.21 -6.26
N GLY A 77 -11.13 -27.16 -5.36
CA GLY A 77 -10.08 -28.16 -5.52
C GLY A 77 -8.66 -27.67 -5.29
N ILE A 78 -8.50 -26.45 -4.73
CA ILE A 78 -7.20 -25.86 -4.41
C ILE A 78 -6.83 -26.26 -2.97
N ARG A 79 -5.68 -26.92 -2.83
CA ARG A 79 -5.20 -27.36 -1.52
C ARG A 79 -4.64 -26.20 -0.72
N CYS A 80 -5.14 -26.06 0.52
CA CYS A 80 -4.59 -25.17 1.53
C CYS A 80 -3.88 -25.98 2.62
N GLY A 81 -2.82 -25.41 3.16
CA GLY A 81 -2.15 -25.93 4.34
C GLY A 81 -2.96 -25.68 5.62
N PRO A 82 -2.51 -26.20 6.76
CA PRO A 82 -3.17 -25.94 8.04
C PRO A 82 -3.14 -24.45 8.38
N ILE A 83 -4.20 -23.99 9.06
CA ILE A 83 -4.25 -22.63 9.58
C ILE A 83 -3.33 -22.54 10.81
N GLN A 84 -2.37 -21.65 10.77
CA GLN A 84 -1.38 -21.40 11.81
C GLN A 84 -1.63 -20.06 12.50
N ASN A 85 -1.59 -20.04 13.84
CA ASN A 85 -1.66 -18.81 14.60
C ASN A 85 -0.25 -18.24 14.78
N GLN A 86 0.03 -17.14 14.10
CA GLN A 86 1.34 -16.45 14.13
C GLN A 86 1.37 -15.28 15.14
N GLY A 87 0.34 -15.11 15.96
CA GLY A 87 0.20 -13.97 16.86
C GLY A 87 -0.29 -12.71 16.13
N TRP A 88 0.38 -12.27 15.09
CA TRP A 88 -0.01 -11.13 14.26
C TRP A 88 -1.16 -11.43 13.28
N GLY A 89 -1.46 -12.70 13.05
CA GLY A 89 -2.55 -13.15 12.19
C GLY A 89 -2.74 -14.65 12.17
N LEU A 90 -3.78 -15.08 11.49
CA LEU A 90 -4.02 -16.50 11.15
C LEU A 90 -3.57 -16.72 9.71
N LEU A 91 -2.57 -17.55 9.50
CA LEU A 91 -1.91 -17.78 8.23
C LEU A 91 -2.23 -19.18 7.70
N THR A 92 -2.54 -19.28 6.42
CA THR A 92 -2.50 -20.51 5.63
C THR A 92 -1.63 -20.34 4.40
N GLN A 93 -1.26 -21.42 3.75
CA GLN A 93 -0.58 -21.42 2.46
C GLN A 93 -1.41 -22.23 1.47
N LEU A 94 -1.72 -21.64 0.32
CA LEU A 94 -2.30 -22.38 -0.80
C LEU A 94 -1.21 -22.86 -1.76
N THR A 95 -1.46 -23.99 -2.40
CA THR A 95 -0.60 -24.53 -3.46
C THR A 95 -1.09 -24.00 -4.79
N LEU A 96 -0.25 -23.22 -5.48
CA LEU A 96 -0.53 -22.74 -6.83
C LEU A 96 -0.52 -23.88 -7.84
N PRO A 97 -1.23 -23.77 -8.97
CA PRO A 97 -1.23 -24.80 -10.02
C PRO A 97 0.16 -25.17 -10.53
N GLY A 98 1.11 -24.23 -10.54
CA GLY A 98 2.51 -24.46 -10.90
C GLY A 98 3.35 -25.14 -9.81
N GLY A 99 2.77 -25.53 -8.67
CA GLY A 99 3.45 -26.20 -7.57
C GLY A 99 4.08 -25.28 -6.52
N GLY A 100 4.13 -23.98 -6.76
CA GLY A 100 4.57 -22.99 -5.77
C GLY A 100 3.55 -22.79 -4.66
N THR A 101 3.95 -22.11 -3.58
CA THR A 101 3.07 -21.76 -2.46
C THR A 101 2.83 -20.27 -2.38
N LEU A 102 1.63 -19.87 -1.98
CA LEU A 102 1.24 -18.49 -1.72
C LEU A 102 0.61 -18.38 -0.34
N GLY A 103 1.17 -17.50 0.49
CA GLY A 103 0.63 -17.23 1.82
C GLY A 103 -0.64 -16.38 1.75
N VAL A 104 -1.64 -16.76 2.54
CA VAL A 104 -2.86 -15.97 2.75
C VAL A 104 -3.11 -15.88 4.24
N TYR A 105 -3.38 -14.67 4.74
CA TYR A 105 -3.61 -14.51 6.16
C TYR A 105 -4.76 -13.56 6.51
N GLN A 106 -5.35 -13.83 7.65
CA GLN A 106 -6.30 -12.95 8.31
C GLN A 106 -5.55 -12.10 9.33
N PRO A 107 -5.43 -10.77 9.14
CA PRO A 107 -4.67 -9.90 10.05
C PRO A 107 -5.36 -9.76 11.41
N ARG A 108 -4.57 -9.77 12.47
CA ARG A 108 -4.97 -9.43 13.85
C ARG A 108 -4.37 -8.12 14.34
N HIS A 109 -3.45 -7.52 13.54
CA HIS A 109 -2.85 -6.21 13.81
C HIS A 109 -3.73 -5.08 13.28
N ALA A 110 -3.53 -3.87 13.81
CA ALA A 110 -4.14 -2.67 13.25
C ALA A 110 -3.63 -2.42 11.82
N ARG A 111 -4.51 -1.97 10.94
CA ARG A 111 -4.16 -1.67 9.57
C ARG A 111 -3.91 -0.18 9.38
N PRO A 112 -2.87 0.22 8.62
CA PRO A 112 -2.65 1.62 8.30
C PRO A 112 -3.79 2.16 7.41
N PRO A 113 -4.07 3.47 7.48
CA PRO A 113 -5.01 4.08 6.55
C PRO A 113 -4.49 3.95 5.13
N GLN A 114 -5.35 3.57 4.21
CA GLN A 114 -4.98 3.50 2.80
C GLN A 114 -4.65 4.88 2.27
N ILE A 115 -3.63 4.96 1.40
CA ILE A 115 -3.33 6.20 0.68
C ILE A 115 -4.50 6.49 -0.24
N ALA A 116 -5.34 7.45 0.13
CA ALA A 116 -6.34 7.98 -0.78
C ALA A 116 -5.61 8.48 -2.04
N LEU A 117 -6.02 8.01 -3.22
CA LEU A 117 -5.45 8.42 -4.50
C LEU A 117 -5.60 9.95 -4.70
N ARG A 118 -4.70 10.73 -4.10
CA ARG A 118 -4.63 12.20 -4.24
C ARG A 118 -4.31 12.68 -5.67
N ARG A 119 -4.19 11.76 -6.65
CA ARG A 119 -3.82 12.10 -8.03
C ARG A 119 -4.87 12.91 -8.79
N ALA A 120 -6.15 12.79 -8.47
CA ALA A 120 -7.21 13.54 -9.18
C ALA A 120 -7.32 15.01 -8.74
N SER A 121 -7.09 15.33 -7.47
CA SER A 121 -7.21 16.70 -6.95
C SER A 121 -6.03 17.61 -7.35
N ARG A 122 -4.79 17.08 -7.36
CA ARG A 122 -3.62 17.86 -7.81
C ARG A 122 -3.65 18.17 -9.30
N ARG A 123 -4.14 17.27 -10.16
CA ARG A 123 -4.33 17.57 -11.60
C ARG A 123 -5.42 18.61 -11.84
N LYS A 124 -6.53 18.58 -11.10
CA LYS A 124 -7.59 19.61 -11.19
C LYS A 124 -7.10 20.97 -10.69
N ALA A 125 -6.35 21.04 -9.59
CA ALA A 125 -5.79 22.29 -9.07
C ALA A 125 -4.72 22.88 -10.01
N ALA A 126 -3.83 22.07 -10.57
CA ALA A 126 -2.80 22.51 -11.52
C ALA A 126 -3.41 22.98 -12.86
N SER A 127 -4.46 22.32 -13.37
CA SER A 127 -5.16 22.73 -14.58
C SER A 127 -6.00 24.00 -14.38
N ALA A 128 -6.60 24.20 -13.20
CA ALA A 128 -7.34 25.40 -12.84
C ALA A 128 -6.40 26.62 -12.66
N SER A 129 -5.21 26.40 -12.07
CA SER A 129 -4.18 27.44 -11.95
C SER A 129 -3.65 27.88 -13.32
N LYS A 130 -3.36 26.94 -14.22
CA LYS A 130 -2.90 27.21 -15.58
C LYS A 130 -3.93 27.95 -16.43
N ARG A 131 -5.23 27.66 -16.27
CA ARG A 131 -6.34 28.39 -16.93
C ARG A 131 -6.51 29.80 -16.39
N ARG A 132 -6.31 30.04 -15.08
CA ARG A 132 -6.36 31.38 -14.48
C ARG A 132 -5.21 32.25 -14.95
N SER A 133 -3.98 31.73 -15.06
CA SER A 133 -2.80 32.43 -15.56
C SER A 133 -2.96 32.80 -17.02
N ALA A 134 -3.44 31.91 -17.88
CA ALA A 134 -3.69 32.17 -19.29
C ALA A 134 -4.77 33.23 -19.50
N LYS A 135 -5.85 33.24 -18.70
CA LYS A 135 -6.94 34.23 -18.79
C LYS A 135 -6.52 35.61 -18.27
N ARG A 136 -5.55 35.67 -17.36
CA ARG A 136 -4.97 36.94 -16.88
C ARG A 136 -4.01 37.58 -17.91
N ALA A 137 -3.21 36.73 -18.60
CA ALA A 137 -2.29 37.16 -19.65
C ALA A 137 -3.05 37.73 -20.88
N SER A 138 -4.16 37.10 -21.30
CA SER A 138 -4.98 37.58 -22.42
C SER A 138 -5.72 38.90 -22.12
N ARG A 139 -6.08 39.15 -20.84
CA ARG A 139 -6.70 40.45 -20.44
C ARG A 139 -5.73 41.60 -20.34
N SER A 140 -4.44 41.35 -20.06
CA SER A 140 -3.42 42.40 -20.03
C SER A 140 -2.97 42.82 -21.44
N ALA A 141 -2.98 41.92 -22.40
CA ALA A 141 -2.61 42.19 -23.79
C ALA A 141 -3.68 42.98 -24.58
N GLY A 142 -4.94 42.95 -24.11
CA GLY A 142 -6.04 43.68 -24.77
C GLY A 142 -6.23 45.15 -24.37
N ARG A 143 -5.45 45.67 -23.42
CA ARG A 143 -5.63 47.03 -22.86
C ARG A 143 -4.66 48.06 -23.40
N GLY A 144 -3.87 47.77 -24.43
CA GLY A 144 -2.77 48.58 -24.96
C GLY A 144 -2.99 49.14 -26.37
N LYS A 145 -4.22 49.51 -26.78
CA LYS A 145 -4.43 50.32 -28.00
C LYS A 145 -5.53 51.34 -27.76
N ARG A 146 -5.16 52.54 -27.30
CA ARG A 146 -5.91 53.76 -27.56
C ARG A 146 -5.25 54.46 -28.76
N PRO A 147 -5.98 54.86 -29.80
CA PRO A 147 -5.44 55.73 -30.83
C PRO A 147 -5.37 57.14 -30.25
N SER A 148 -4.27 57.81 -30.49
CA SER A 148 -4.11 59.24 -30.31
C SER A 148 -4.64 59.96 -31.57
N GLU A 149 -5.66 60.80 -31.39
CA GLU A 149 -5.93 61.90 -32.27
C GLU A 149 -5.04 63.09 -31.92
#